data_cfecfc1a1c885278a8965b4199ac0e1c
#
_entry.id   cfecfc1a1c885278a8965b4199ac0e1c
#
_cell.length_a   1.000
_cell.length_b   1.000
_cell.length_c   1.000
_cell.angle_alpha   90.00
_cell.angle_beta   90.00
_cell.angle_gamma   90.00
#
_symmetry.space_group_name_H-M   'P 1'
#
loop_
_entity.id
_entity.type
_entity.pdbx_description
1 polymer ?
#
loop_
_entity_poly.entity_id
_entity_poly.type
_entity_poly.pdbx_seq_one_letter_code
_entity_poly.pdbx_strand_id
1 'polypeptide(L)'
;NINDYKADINNKNLKYTIDIHNIKKYFYWGTSVLITQIIILWFTQPKIIIICLLYFFISILYNYYLKQKKYFDIFTISVFHLIRIYYGSIAFDVDLSLFFIVFCGSIFLMIGANKRLVEIYKKYENRPYNFDDKRKIEILQIIFGLIAILIFLLYSLNEKKNIYFENGNIIYLNLVIIILMVINFLNSQKNNHQDIIEFVFKNKINSVLGILFFVIFLSNSIFL
;
A
#
# COMPACT_ATOMS: atom_id res chain seq x y z
N ASN A 1 -2.06 -14.70 10.85
CA ASN A 1 -3.52 -14.52 10.86
C ASN A 1 -4.16 -15.79 11.40
N ILE A 2 -4.82 -15.74 12.57
CA ILE A 2 -5.36 -16.91 13.27
C ILE A 2 -6.38 -17.66 12.39
N ASN A 3 -7.15 -16.92 11.60
CA ASN A 3 -8.16 -17.50 10.70
C ASN A 3 -7.57 -18.20 9.47
N ASP A 4 -6.36 -17.87 9.08
CA ASP A 4 -5.66 -18.46 7.93
C ASP A 4 -4.72 -19.60 8.33
N TYR A 5 -4.60 -19.88 9.63
CA TYR A 5 -3.64 -20.83 10.19
C TYR A 5 -3.66 -22.20 9.49
N LYS A 6 -4.86 -22.75 9.24
CA LYS A 6 -4.99 -24.05 8.55
C LYS A 6 -4.50 -24.05 7.11
N ALA A 7 -4.70 -22.90 6.40
CA ALA A 7 -4.21 -22.74 5.04
C ALA A 7 -2.71 -22.45 5.02
N ASP A 8 -2.22 -21.74 6.04
CA ASP A 8 -0.80 -21.39 6.18
C ASP A 8 0.07 -22.61 6.48
N ILE A 9 -0.43 -23.61 7.24
CA ILE A 9 0.29 -24.89 7.48
C ILE A 9 0.52 -25.66 6.18
N ASN A 10 -0.48 -25.67 5.29
CA ASN A 10 -0.35 -26.37 4.00
C ASN A 10 0.57 -25.65 3.01
N ASN A 11 0.98 -24.44 3.32
CA ASN A 11 1.77 -23.60 2.44
C ASN A 11 3.27 -23.72 2.79
N LYS A 12 3.96 -24.68 2.17
CA LYS A 12 5.41 -24.95 2.37
C LYS A 12 6.34 -23.75 2.18
N ASN A 13 5.83 -22.62 1.68
CA ASN A 13 6.59 -21.39 1.40
C ASN A 13 6.53 -20.36 2.54
N LEU A 14 5.76 -20.59 3.61
CA LEU A 14 5.74 -19.70 4.75
C LEU A 14 6.91 -19.98 5.69
N LYS A 15 7.79 -18.99 5.81
CA LYS A 15 8.98 -19.04 6.69
C LYS A 15 8.65 -19.06 8.19
N TYR A 16 7.42 -18.74 8.57
CA TYR A 16 7.01 -18.62 9.98
C TYR A 16 5.62 -19.24 10.16
N THR A 17 5.56 -20.41 10.78
CA THR A 17 4.33 -20.96 11.34
C THR A 17 4.15 -20.39 12.75
N ILE A 18 3.00 -19.80 13.01
CA ILE A 18 2.66 -19.35 14.36
C ILE A 18 2.39 -20.60 15.18
N ASP A 19 3.16 -20.79 16.24
CA ASP A 19 2.95 -21.89 17.16
C ASP A 19 1.63 -21.71 17.91
N ILE A 20 0.70 -22.66 17.76
CA ILE A 20 -0.66 -22.59 18.36
C ILE A 20 -0.60 -22.34 19.86
N HIS A 21 0.41 -22.90 20.52
CA HIS A 21 0.58 -22.77 21.98
C HIS A 21 0.81 -21.31 22.41
N ASN A 22 1.36 -20.49 21.51
CA ASN A 22 1.69 -19.09 21.77
C ASN A 22 0.63 -18.09 21.27
N ILE A 23 -0.45 -18.55 20.60
CA ILE A 23 -1.48 -17.65 20.03
C ILE A 23 -2.12 -16.75 21.10
N LYS A 24 -2.45 -17.30 22.25
CA LYS A 24 -3.03 -16.53 23.37
C LYS A 24 -2.06 -15.47 23.86
N LYS A 25 -0.76 -15.80 23.97
CA LYS A 25 0.29 -14.88 24.39
C LYS A 25 0.42 -13.72 23.39
N TYR A 26 0.45 -14.00 22.10
CA TYR A 26 0.51 -12.96 21.07
C TYR A 26 -0.75 -12.09 21.04
N PHE A 27 -1.92 -12.65 21.33
CA PHE A 27 -3.16 -11.88 21.45
C PHE A 27 -3.09 -10.89 22.63
N TYR A 28 -2.66 -11.35 23.82
CA TYR A 28 -2.49 -10.47 24.99
C TYR A 28 -1.43 -9.39 24.76
N TRP A 29 -0.32 -9.75 24.11
CA TRP A 29 0.71 -8.76 23.74
C TRP A 29 0.16 -7.72 22.77
N GLY A 30 -0.54 -8.14 21.72
CA GLY A 30 -1.15 -7.23 20.75
C GLY A 30 -2.18 -6.29 21.39
N THR A 31 -3.04 -6.82 22.27
CA THR A 31 -4.03 -5.99 22.99
C THR A 31 -3.37 -5.02 23.95
N SER A 32 -2.32 -5.42 24.68
CA SER A 32 -1.61 -4.51 25.58
C SER A 32 -0.93 -3.36 24.81
N VAL A 33 -0.29 -3.64 23.69
CA VAL A 33 0.30 -2.62 22.81
C VAL A 33 -0.77 -1.66 22.28
N LEU A 34 -1.93 -2.14 21.87
CA LEU A 34 -3.05 -1.28 21.43
C LEU A 34 -3.55 -0.38 22.55
N ILE A 35 -3.73 -0.90 23.75
CA ILE A 35 -4.18 -0.12 24.91
C ILE A 35 -3.17 0.96 25.27
N THR A 36 -1.89 0.63 25.34
CA THR A 36 -0.83 1.61 25.63
C THR A 36 -0.76 2.70 24.55
N GLN A 37 -0.92 2.34 23.27
CA GLN A 37 -0.96 3.30 22.17
C GLN A 37 -2.15 4.25 22.28
N ILE A 38 -3.35 3.75 22.61
CA ILE A 38 -4.55 4.58 22.79
C ILE A 38 -4.36 5.55 23.96
N ILE A 39 -3.77 5.10 25.07
CA ILE A 39 -3.49 5.95 26.23
C ILE A 39 -2.53 7.09 25.86
N ILE A 40 -1.43 6.78 25.16
CA ILE A 40 -0.46 7.80 24.72
C ILE A 40 -1.14 8.81 23.79
N LEU A 41 -1.92 8.35 22.81
CA LEU A 41 -2.62 9.23 21.87
C LEU A 41 -3.69 10.10 22.54
N TRP A 42 -4.32 9.60 23.62
CA TRP A 42 -5.29 10.39 24.39
C TRP A 42 -4.66 11.66 24.96
N PHE A 43 -3.44 11.56 25.46
CA PHE A 43 -2.72 12.69 26.06
C PHE A 43 -2.03 13.59 25.02
N THR A 44 -1.67 13.05 23.84
CA THR A 44 -0.90 13.79 22.83
C THR A 44 -1.78 14.37 21.75
N GLN A 45 -2.61 13.54 21.12
CA GLN A 45 -3.40 13.92 19.94
C GLN A 45 -4.73 13.17 19.86
N PRO A 46 -5.77 13.62 20.60
CA PRO A 46 -7.05 12.89 20.69
C PRO A 46 -7.76 12.74 19.36
N LYS A 47 -7.57 13.66 18.38
CA LYS A 47 -8.15 13.54 17.02
C LYS A 47 -7.72 12.26 16.31
N ILE A 48 -6.51 11.77 16.57
CA ILE A 48 -5.95 10.58 15.94
C ILE A 48 -6.62 9.29 16.42
N ILE A 49 -7.17 9.29 17.65
CA ILE A 49 -7.85 8.11 18.22
C ILE A 49 -9.00 7.64 17.32
N ILE A 50 -9.78 8.58 16.80
CA ILE A 50 -10.93 8.26 15.92
C ILE A 50 -10.44 7.48 14.70
N ILE A 51 -9.32 7.90 14.11
CA ILE A 51 -8.75 7.25 12.92
C ILE A 51 -8.20 5.85 13.26
N CYS A 52 -7.56 5.72 14.44
CA CYS A 52 -7.10 4.41 14.91
C CYS A 52 -8.28 3.44 15.14
N LEU A 53 -9.37 3.91 15.74
CA LEU A 53 -10.56 3.11 15.94
C LEU A 53 -11.22 2.71 14.60
N LEU A 54 -11.29 3.65 13.65
CA LEU A 54 -11.79 3.38 12.30
C LEU A 54 -10.93 2.34 11.59
N TYR A 55 -9.59 2.47 11.65
CA TYR A 55 -8.66 1.49 11.10
C TYR A 55 -8.89 0.09 11.71
N PHE A 56 -9.03 0.03 13.04
CA PHE A 56 -9.27 -1.22 13.76
C PHE A 56 -10.60 -1.86 13.34
N PHE A 57 -11.67 -1.07 13.26
CA PHE A 57 -12.98 -1.53 12.82
C PHE A 57 -12.96 -2.10 11.39
N ILE A 58 -12.36 -1.37 10.44
CA ILE A 58 -12.20 -1.84 9.06
C ILE A 58 -11.34 -3.11 9.01
N SER A 59 -10.30 -3.22 9.86
CA SER A 59 -9.46 -4.41 9.95
C SER A 59 -10.24 -5.65 10.40
N ILE A 60 -11.17 -5.49 11.35
CA ILE A 60 -12.08 -6.57 11.77
C ILE A 60 -12.98 -6.96 10.60
N LEU A 61 -13.66 -5.98 9.98
CA LEU A 61 -14.54 -6.24 8.82
C LEU A 61 -13.79 -6.93 7.68
N TYR A 62 -12.55 -6.51 7.42
CA TYR A 62 -11.71 -7.14 6.40
C TYR A 62 -11.46 -8.61 6.70
N ASN A 63 -11.05 -8.93 7.93
CA ASN A 63 -10.71 -10.30 8.29
C ASN A 63 -11.91 -11.25 8.25
N TYR A 64 -13.12 -10.78 8.58
CA TYR A 64 -14.32 -11.62 8.64
C TYR A 64 -15.11 -11.66 7.34
N TYR A 65 -15.17 -10.54 6.58
CA TYR A 65 -16.09 -10.42 5.44
C TYR A 65 -15.40 -10.02 4.13
N LEU A 66 -14.62 -8.93 4.14
CA LEU A 66 -14.19 -8.29 2.90
C LEU A 66 -13.11 -9.10 2.17
N LYS A 67 -12.29 -9.83 2.91
CA LYS A 67 -11.24 -10.70 2.39
C LYS A 67 -11.76 -11.81 1.47
N GLN A 68 -13.03 -12.24 1.66
CA GLN A 68 -13.65 -13.28 0.87
C GLN A 68 -14.44 -12.75 -0.33
N LYS A 69 -14.56 -11.43 -0.48
CA LYS A 69 -15.28 -10.80 -1.59
C LYS A 69 -14.32 -10.30 -2.64
N LYS A 70 -14.51 -10.78 -3.91
CA LYS A 70 -13.71 -10.32 -5.07
C LYS A 70 -13.78 -8.80 -5.18
N TYR A 71 -12.65 -8.17 -5.50
CA TYR A 71 -12.42 -6.73 -5.67
C TYR A 71 -12.53 -5.89 -4.39
N PHE A 72 -13.44 -6.20 -3.46
CA PHE A 72 -13.53 -5.49 -2.17
C PHE A 72 -12.29 -5.66 -1.32
N ASP A 73 -11.62 -6.80 -1.40
CA ASP A 73 -10.37 -7.03 -0.70
C ASP A 73 -9.24 -6.15 -1.24
N ILE A 74 -9.14 -5.98 -2.58
CA ILE A 74 -8.16 -5.09 -3.22
C ILE A 74 -8.41 -3.64 -2.79
N PHE A 75 -9.68 -3.21 -2.83
CA PHE A 75 -10.07 -1.88 -2.41
C PHE A 75 -9.76 -1.63 -0.93
N THR A 76 -10.08 -2.58 -0.06
CA THR A 76 -9.84 -2.44 1.38
C THR A 76 -8.34 -2.34 1.71
N ILE A 77 -7.49 -3.07 1.00
CA ILE A 77 -6.03 -2.95 1.15
C ILE A 77 -5.57 -1.51 0.83
N SER A 78 -6.09 -0.93 -0.27
CA SER A 78 -5.80 0.47 -0.61
C SER A 78 -6.28 1.44 0.48
N VAL A 79 -7.49 1.23 1.00
CA VAL A 79 -8.05 2.05 2.10
C VAL A 79 -7.17 2.00 3.34
N PHE A 80 -6.62 0.83 3.71
CA PHE A 80 -5.69 0.74 4.84
C PHE A 80 -4.44 1.61 4.66
N HIS A 81 -3.90 1.66 3.47
CA HIS A 81 -2.74 2.51 3.19
C HIS A 81 -3.11 4.00 3.19
N LEU A 82 -4.27 4.37 2.63
CA LEU A 82 -4.75 5.75 2.67
C LEU A 82 -5.03 6.25 4.09
N ILE A 83 -5.61 5.41 4.96
CA ILE A 83 -5.82 5.76 6.37
C ILE A 83 -4.49 6.04 7.06
N ARG A 84 -3.43 5.27 6.76
CA ARG A 84 -2.09 5.51 7.34
C ARG A 84 -1.49 6.84 6.87
N ILE A 85 -1.68 7.21 5.59
CA ILE A 85 -1.25 8.51 5.07
C ILE A 85 -2.02 9.62 5.76
N TYR A 86 -3.33 9.48 5.89
CA TYR A 86 -4.18 10.46 6.56
C TYR A 86 -3.86 10.60 8.05
N TYR A 87 -3.52 9.49 8.71
CA TYR A 87 -2.99 9.52 10.06
C TYR A 87 -1.72 10.38 10.15
N GLY A 88 -0.77 10.17 9.23
CA GLY A 88 0.46 10.97 9.17
C GLY A 88 0.18 12.45 8.96
N SER A 89 -0.76 12.80 8.07
CA SER A 89 -1.12 14.19 7.79
C SER A 89 -1.64 14.92 9.04
N ILE A 90 -2.51 14.28 9.82
CA ILE A 90 -3.00 14.87 11.08
C ILE A 90 -1.90 14.94 12.15
N ALA A 91 -1.02 13.92 12.22
CA ALA A 91 0.05 13.88 13.19
C ALA A 91 1.07 15.01 13.01
N PHE A 92 1.31 15.43 11.77
CA PHE A 92 2.28 16.46 11.39
C PHE A 92 1.62 17.78 10.98
N ASP A 93 0.29 17.91 11.10
CA ASP A 93 -0.50 19.07 10.69
C ASP A 93 -0.25 19.51 9.25
N VAL A 94 -0.19 18.53 8.34
CA VAL A 94 0.06 18.73 6.90
C VAL A 94 -1.20 18.45 6.11
N ASP A 95 -1.65 19.42 5.33
CA ASP A 95 -2.80 19.26 4.44
C ASP A 95 -2.46 18.37 3.25
N LEU A 96 -3.32 17.37 2.99
CA LEU A 96 -3.19 16.49 1.83
C LEU A 96 -3.97 17.06 0.65
N SER A 97 -3.29 17.26 -0.49
CA SER A 97 -3.99 17.60 -1.72
C SER A 97 -4.82 16.42 -2.23
N LEU A 98 -5.95 16.73 -2.87
CA LEU A 98 -6.81 15.71 -3.48
C LEU A 98 -6.04 14.86 -4.51
N PHE A 99 -5.20 15.51 -5.32
CA PHE A 99 -4.35 14.81 -6.30
C PHE A 99 -3.43 13.80 -5.66
N PHE A 100 -2.80 14.15 -4.53
CA PHE A 100 -1.92 13.25 -3.79
C PHE A 100 -2.68 12.03 -3.25
N ILE A 101 -3.88 12.23 -2.69
CA ILE A 101 -4.72 11.14 -2.17
C ILE A 101 -5.12 10.19 -3.30
N VAL A 102 -5.57 10.72 -4.45
CA VAL A 102 -5.99 9.89 -5.59
C VAL A 102 -4.79 9.17 -6.23
N PHE A 103 -3.63 9.82 -6.31
CA PHE A 103 -2.39 9.23 -6.77
C PHE A 103 -1.98 8.03 -5.89
N CYS A 104 -1.87 8.25 -4.58
CA CYS A 104 -1.54 7.18 -3.64
C CYS A 104 -2.56 6.05 -3.66
N GLY A 105 -3.87 6.39 -3.69
CA GLY A 105 -4.94 5.41 -3.79
C GLY A 105 -4.81 4.53 -5.03
N SER A 106 -4.51 5.13 -6.18
CA SER A 106 -4.32 4.40 -7.44
C SER A 106 -3.11 3.46 -7.39
N ILE A 107 -1.99 3.90 -6.82
CA ILE A 107 -0.81 3.05 -6.61
C ILE A 107 -1.16 1.88 -5.68
N PHE A 108 -1.85 2.12 -4.57
CA PHE A 108 -2.19 1.05 -3.63
C PHE A 108 -3.21 0.06 -4.20
N LEU A 109 -4.12 0.52 -5.07
CA LEU A 109 -5.02 -0.38 -5.82
C LEU A 109 -4.23 -1.25 -6.81
N MET A 110 -3.27 -0.68 -7.52
CA MET A 110 -2.38 -1.42 -8.42
C MET A 110 -1.59 -2.50 -7.66
N ILE A 111 -1.08 -2.17 -6.49
CA ILE A 111 -0.33 -3.08 -5.62
C ILE A 111 -1.25 -4.18 -5.06
N GLY A 112 -2.44 -3.81 -4.59
CA GLY A 112 -3.44 -4.76 -4.14
C GLY A 112 -3.83 -5.76 -5.23
N ALA A 113 -4.01 -5.30 -6.47
CA ALA A 113 -4.26 -6.16 -7.63
C ALA A 113 -3.08 -7.10 -7.89
N ASN A 114 -1.84 -6.61 -7.86
CA ASN A 114 -0.66 -7.46 -8.01
C ASN A 114 -0.58 -8.57 -6.96
N LYS A 115 -0.87 -8.25 -5.71
CA LYS A 115 -0.90 -9.24 -4.63
C LYS A 115 -1.87 -10.39 -4.96
N ARG A 116 -3.05 -10.07 -5.52
CA ARG A 116 -4.02 -11.10 -5.92
C ARG A 116 -3.55 -11.89 -7.13
N LEU A 117 -2.87 -11.28 -8.09
CA LEU A 117 -2.26 -12.01 -9.20
C LEU A 117 -1.25 -13.03 -8.72
N VAL A 118 -0.35 -12.64 -7.81
CA VAL A 118 0.64 -13.57 -7.25
C VAL A 118 -0.02 -14.73 -6.49
N GLU A 119 -1.10 -14.47 -5.75
CA GLU A 119 -1.87 -15.51 -5.05
C GLU A 119 -2.53 -16.49 -6.04
N ILE A 120 -3.07 -16.00 -7.17
CA ILE A 120 -3.63 -16.84 -8.24
C ILE A 120 -2.52 -17.73 -8.86
N TYR A 121 -1.34 -17.18 -9.15
CA TYR A 121 -0.22 -17.96 -9.69
C TYR A 121 0.25 -19.04 -8.72
N LYS A 122 0.23 -18.75 -7.42
CA LYS A 122 0.62 -19.69 -6.36
C LYS A 122 -0.50 -20.66 -5.96
N LYS A 123 -1.70 -20.56 -6.57
CA LYS A 123 -2.88 -21.41 -6.30
C LYS A 123 -3.26 -21.45 -4.82
N TYR A 124 -3.36 -20.28 -4.18
CA TYR A 124 -3.81 -20.20 -2.78
C TYR A 124 -5.30 -20.61 -2.66
N GLU A 125 -5.56 -21.66 -1.89
CA GLU A 125 -6.93 -22.26 -1.76
C GLU A 125 -7.94 -21.38 -1.02
N ASN A 126 -7.50 -20.46 -0.16
CA ASN A 126 -8.39 -19.67 0.71
C ASN A 126 -8.71 -18.28 0.17
N ARG A 127 -8.71 -18.10 -1.15
CA ARG A 127 -9.00 -16.82 -1.78
C ARG A 127 -10.17 -16.93 -2.77
N PRO A 128 -10.98 -15.86 -2.90
CA PRO A 128 -12.14 -15.87 -3.77
C PRO A 128 -11.79 -15.84 -5.28
N TYR A 129 -10.51 -15.72 -5.63
CA TYR A 129 -10.05 -15.57 -7.00
C TYR A 129 -9.61 -16.89 -7.61
N ASN A 130 -10.12 -17.16 -8.83
CA ASN A 130 -9.76 -18.31 -9.62
C ASN A 130 -8.84 -17.90 -10.79
N PHE A 131 -8.31 -18.88 -11.51
CA PHE A 131 -7.43 -18.63 -12.65
C PHE A 131 -8.14 -17.82 -13.77
N ASP A 132 -9.47 -17.98 -13.90
CA ASP A 132 -10.29 -17.22 -14.86
C ASP A 132 -10.36 -15.72 -14.56
N ASP A 133 -10.16 -15.34 -13.30
CA ASP A 133 -10.13 -13.94 -12.88
C ASP A 133 -8.79 -13.25 -13.20
N LYS A 134 -7.75 -14.01 -13.56
CA LYS A 134 -6.40 -13.51 -13.82
C LYS A 134 -6.39 -12.32 -14.77
N ARG A 135 -6.99 -12.49 -15.96
CA ARG A 135 -7.01 -11.44 -16.99
C ARG A 135 -7.72 -10.18 -16.53
N LYS A 136 -8.80 -10.31 -15.76
CA LYS A 136 -9.53 -9.17 -15.21
C LYS A 136 -8.68 -8.36 -14.22
N ILE A 137 -7.94 -9.06 -13.35
CA ILE A 137 -7.07 -8.41 -12.36
C ILE A 137 -5.84 -7.78 -13.03
N GLU A 138 -5.28 -8.41 -14.07
CA GLU A 138 -4.20 -7.83 -14.88
C GLU A 138 -4.65 -6.50 -15.53
N ILE A 139 -5.84 -6.47 -16.10
CA ILE A 139 -6.42 -5.25 -16.68
C ILE A 139 -6.63 -4.18 -15.61
N LEU A 140 -7.19 -4.54 -14.45
CA LEU A 140 -7.35 -3.60 -13.33
C LEU A 140 -6.02 -3.03 -12.87
N GLN A 141 -4.99 -3.84 -12.77
CA GLN A 141 -3.66 -3.40 -12.38
C GLN A 141 -3.09 -2.36 -13.37
N ILE A 142 -3.23 -2.62 -14.68
CA ILE A 142 -2.79 -1.69 -15.72
C ILE A 142 -3.58 -0.37 -15.65
N ILE A 143 -4.90 -0.45 -15.52
CA ILE A 143 -5.77 0.73 -15.41
C ILE A 143 -5.35 1.60 -14.22
N PHE A 144 -5.16 1.02 -13.03
CA PHE A 144 -4.75 1.78 -11.85
C PHE A 144 -3.35 2.38 -12.00
N GLY A 145 -2.42 1.67 -12.66
CA GLY A 145 -1.10 2.20 -12.99
C GLY A 145 -1.17 3.41 -13.92
N LEU A 146 -2.00 3.35 -14.96
CA LEU A 146 -2.22 4.47 -15.89
C LEU A 146 -2.89 5.66 -15.19
N ILE A 147 -3.88 5.42 -14.32
CA ILE A 147 -4.52 6.46 -13.52
C ILE A 147 -3.49 7.14 -12.62
N ALA A 148 -2.61 6.39 -11.96
CA ALA A 148 -1.57 6.96 -11.12
C ALA A 148 -0.63 7.90 -11.91
N ILE A 149 -0.19 7.49 -13.11
CA ILE A 149 0.65 8.31 -13.99
C ILE A 149 -0.10 9.59 -14.40
N LEU A 150 -1.35 9.47 -14.83
CA LEU A 150 -2.16 10.59 -15.27
C LEU A 150 -2.41 11.60 -14.13
N ILE A 151 -2.76 11.12 -12.94
CA ILE A 151 -2.98 11.99 -11.77
C ILE A 151 -1.70 12.68 -11.35
N PHE A 152 -0.55 12.00 -11.39
CA PHE A 152 0.72 12.64 -11.08
C PHE A 152 1.08 13.73 -12.12
N LEU A 153 0.77 13.50 -13.39
CA LEU A 153 0.93 14.50 -14.44
C LEU A 153 0.04 15.72 -14.17
N LEU A 154 -1.25 15.51 -13.85
CA LEU A 154 -2.17 16.60 -13.52
C LEU A 154 -1.72 17.36 -12.27
N TYR A 155 -1.25 16.64 -11.25
CA TYR A 155 -0.65 17.24 -10.06
C TYR A 155 0.52 18.15 -10.44
N SER A 156 1.46 17.66 -11.25
CA SER A 156 2.64 18.40 -11.68
C SER A 156 2.30 19.67 -12.49
N LEU A 157 1.21 19.65 -13.27
CA LEU A 157 0.76 20.80 -14.05
C LEU A 157 0.05 21.85 -13.19
N ASN A 158 -0.72 21.44 -12.19
CA ASN A 158 -1.47 22.33 -11.32
C ASN A 158 -0.58 23.02 -10.27
N GLU A 159 0.36 22.29 -9.69
CA GLU A 159 1.25 22.79 -8.64
C GLU A 159 2.35 23.71 -9.17
N LYS A 160 2.56 23.80 -10.50
CA LYS A 160 3.45 24.80 -11.11
C LYS A 160 3.09 26.25 -10.76
N LYS A 161 1.85 26.50 -10.34
CA LYS A 161 1.37 27.83 -9.91
C LYS A 161 1.66 28.11 -8.44
N ASN A 162 1.98 27.11 -7.64
CA ASN A 162 2.26 27.25 -6.23
C ASN A 162 3.78 27.24 -6.01
N ILE A 163 4.23 28.10 -5.15
CA ILE A 163 5.59 28.50 -4.77
C ILE A 163 6.60 27.34 -4.56
N TYR A 164 6.13 26.09 -4.53
CA TYR A 164 6.91 24.91 -4.17
C TYR A 164 7.79 24.33 -5.30
N PHE A 165 7.71 24.83 -6.55
CA PHE A 165 8.49 24.27 -7.66
C PHE A 165 8.95 25.36 -8.64
N GLU A 166 9.99 26.11 -8.27
CA GLU A 166 10.61 27.09 -9.20
C GLU A 166 11.22 26.42 -10.44
N ASN A 167 11.70 25.20 -10.34
CA ASN A 167 12.28 24.43 -11.44
C ASN A 167 11.32 23.39 -12.03
N GLY A 168 10.37 23.83 -12.84
CA GLY A 168 9.36 22.95 -13.48
C GLY A 168 9.92 21.76 -14.27
N ASN A 169 11.21 21.75 -14.62
CA ASN A 169 11.86 20.64 -15.34
C ASN A 169 12.10 19.42 -14.45
N ILE A 170 12.31 19.61 -13.16
CA ILE A 170 12.61 18.52 -12.21
C ILE A 170 11.37 17.66 -11.95
N ILE A 171 10.16 18.25 -12.01
CA ILE A 171 8.90 17.51 -11.87
C ILE A 171 8.75 16.47 -12.98
N TYR A 172 9.14 16.81 -14.21
CA TYR A 172 9.07 15.87 -15.33
C TYR A 172 10.03 14.69 -15.16
N LEU A 173 11.19 14.88 -14.51
CA LEU A 173 12.07 13.76 -14.17
C LEU A 173 11.39 12.77 -13.20
N ASN A 174 10.70 13.27 -12.18
CA ASN A 174 9.95 12.42 -11.28
C ASN A 174 8.83 11.65 -12.01
N LEU A 175 8.16 12.28 -12.97
CA LEU A 175 7.16 11.62 -13.80
C LEU A 175 7.77 10.47 -14.62
N VAL A 176 8.92 10.67 -15.24
CA VAL A 176 9.63 9.61 -15.97
C VAL A 176 9.99 8.45 -15.04
N ILE A 177 10.48 8.74 -13.84
CA ILE A 177 10.81 7.70 -12.85
C ILE A 177 9.57 6.91 -12.44
N ILE A 178 8.44 7.58 -12.19
CA ILE A 178 7.17 6.90 -11.87
C ILE A 178 6.73 6.00 -13.01
N ILE A 179 6.79 6.46 -14.26
CA ILE A 179 6.46 5.66 -15.43
C ILE A 179 7.33 4.40 -15.48
N LEU A 180 8.65 4.55 -15.31
CA LEU A 180 9.57 3.43 -15.30
C LEU A 180 9.28 2.46 -14.14
N MET A 181 8.96 2.97 -12.95
CA MET A 181 8.61 2.13 -11.81
C MET A 181 7.32 1.36 -12.05
N VAL A 182 6.29 1.99 -12.62
CA VAL A 182 5.01 1.33 -12.95
C VAL A 182 5.23 0.26 -14.02
N ILE A 183 5.98 0.55 -15.09
CA ILE A 183 6.28 -0.42 -16.15
C ILE A 183 7.05 -1.63 -15.57
N ASN A 184 8.09 -1.38 -14.76
CA ASN A 184 8.86 -2.45 -14.13
C ASN A 184 8.00 -3.27 -13.18
N PHE A 185 7.06 -2.63 -12.45
CA PHE A 185 6.15 -3.32 -11.58
C PHE A 185 5.17 -4.22 -12.35
N LEU A 186 4.61 -3.74 -13.45
CA LEU A 186 3.74 -4.51 -14.34
C LEU A 186 4.49 -5.71 -14.96
N ASN A 187 5.74 -5.53 -15.34
CA ASN A 187 6.57 -6.60 -15.91
C ASN A 187 7.04 -7.64 -14.88
N SER A 188 7.11 -7.25 -13.59
CA SER A 188 7.61 -8.12 -12.52
C SER A 188 6.64 -9.20 -12.07
N GLN A 189 5.41 -9.21 -12.57
CA GLN A 189 4.37 -10.20 -12.23
C GLN A 189 4.86 -11.64 -12.34
N LYS A 190 5.78 -11.92 -13.27
CA LYS A 190 6.38 -13.24 -13.46
C LYS A 190 7.35 -13.65 -12.34
N ASN A 191 7.84 -12.70 -11.55
CA ASN A 191 8.91 -12.93 -10.56
C ASN A 191 8.42 -13.26 -9.14
N ASN A 192 7.13 -13.55 -8.96
CA ASN A 192 6.55 -14.02 -7.68
C ASN A 192 6.76 -13.11 -6.45
N HIS A 193 7.03 -11.80 -6.64
CA HIS A 193 7.17 -10.86 -5.52
C HIS A 193 5.80 -10.54 -4.93
N GLN A 194 5.56 -10.94 -3.67
CA GLN A 194 4.28 -10.73 -2.99
C GLN A 194 4.12 -9.33 -2.41
N ASP A 195 5.23 -8.74 -1.96
CA ASP A 195 5.25 -7.46 -1.28
C ASP A 195 6.07 -6.43 -2.06
N ILE A 196 5.64 -5.14 -1.97
CA ILE A 196 6.37 -4.02 -2.58
C ILE A 196 7.79 -3.94 -2.06
N ILE A 197 7.97 -4.16 -0.76
CA ILE A 197 9.27 -4.15 -0.11
C ILE A 197 10.18 -5.17 -0.80
N GLU A 198 9.69 -6.38 -1.02
CA GLU A 198 10.41 -7.42 -1.71
C GLU A 198 10.73 -7.04 -3.17
N PHE A 199 9.76 -6.41 -3.87
CA PHE A 199 9.93 -5.92 -5.23
C PHE A 199 10.99 -4.81 -5.33
N VAL A 200 10.95 -3.83 -4.44
CA VAL A 200 11.89 -2.71 -4.44
C VAL A 200 13.29 -3.17 -4.07
N PHE A 201 13.45 -3.98 -3.02
CA PHE A 201 14.76 -4.35 -2.51
C PHE A 201 15.44 -5.52 -3.22
N LYS A 202 14.69 -6.47 -3.78
CA LYS A 202 15.28 -7.58 -4.56
C LYS A 202 15.72 -7.18 -5.97
N ASN A 203 15.11 -6.17 -6.56
CA ASN A 203 15.48 -5.69 -7.88
C ASN A 203 16.32 -4.42 -7.76
N LYS A 204 17.62 -4.52 -8.07
CA LYS A 204 18.57 -3.41 -8.01
C LYS A 204 18.10 -2.17 -8.80
N ILE A 205 17.45 -2.38 -9.95
CA ILE A 205 16.94 -1.28 -10.79
C ILE A 205 15.85 -0.51 -10.04
N ASN A 206 14.91 -1.23 -9.42
CA ASN A 206 13.81 -0.58 -8.69
C ASN A 206 14.28 0.12 -7.42
N SER A 207 15.29 -0.45 -6.73
CA SER A 207 15.92 0.21 -5.59
C SER A 207 16.56 1.55 -6.00
N VAL A 208 17.30 1.55 -7.11
CA VAL A 208 17.93 2.76 -7.63
C VAL A 208 16.88 3.79 -8.06
N LEU A 209 15.84 3.37 -8.78
CA LEU A 209 14.76 4.28 -9.19
C LEU A 209 14.02 4.88 -7.98
N GLY A 210 13.77 4.08 -6.93
CA GLY A 210 13.14 4.55 -5.70
C GLY A 210 14.00 5.58 -4.95
N ILE A 211 15.30 5.33 -4.85
CA ILE A 211 16.25 6.28 -4.24
C ILE A 211 16.33 7.56 -5.08
N LEU A 212 16.44 7.46 -6.40
CA LEU A 212 16.46 8.62 -7.29
C LEU A 212 15.18 9.47 -7.16
N PHE A 213 14.02 8.81 -7.15
CA PHE A 213 12.75 9.51 -6.93
C PHE A 213 12.76 10.31 -5.62
N PHE A 214 13.22 9.69 -4.53
CA PHE A 214 13.23 10.30 -3.22
C PHE A 214 14.25 11.46 -3.15
N VAL A 215 15.44 11.29 -3.71
CA VAL A 215 16.47 12.34 -3.77
C VAL A 215 15.99 13.54 -4.58
N ILE A 216 15.42 13.31 -5.77
CA ILE A 216 14.89 14.38 -6.61
C ILE A 216 13.71 15.09 -5.94
N PHE A 217 12.82 14.33 -5.26
CA PHE A 217 11.71 14.90 -4.52
C PHE A 217 12.20 15.80 -3.37
N LEU A 218 13.16 15.30 -2.58
CA LEU A 218 13.74 16.08 -1.47
C LEU A 218 14.53 17.30 -1.96
N SER A 219 15.30 17.18 -3.05
CA SER A 219 16.04 18.31 -3.57
C SER A 219 15.13 19.46 -3.97
N ASN A 220 13.93 19.17 -4.48
CA ASN A 220 12.92 20.18 -4.78
C ASN A 220 12.32 20.85 -3.53
N SER A 221 12.31 20.13 -2.39
CA SER A 221 11.71 20.64 -1.15
C SER A 221 12.70 21.37 -0.25
N ILE A 222 14.02 21.13 -0.43
CA ILE A 222 15.08 21.71 0.43
C ILE A 222 15.64 23.03 -0.15
N PHE A 223 15.55 23.22 -1.47
CA PHE A 223 16.00 24.48 -2.12
C PHE A 223 14.93 25.57 -2.13
N LEU A 224 13.93 25.46 -1.29
CA LEU A 224 12.96 26.47 -0.88
C LEU A 224 13.24 26.95 0.55
#